data_417fbd7568dbf1e411ba7eb6fe336522
#
_entry.id   417fbd7568dbf1e411ba7eb6fe336522
#
_cell.length_a   1.000
_cell.length_b   1.000
_cell.length_c   1.000
_cell.angle_alpha   90.00
_cell.angle_beta   90.00
_cell.angle_gamma   90.00
#
_symmetry.space_group_name_H-M   'P 1'
#
loop_
_entity.id
_entity.type
_entity.pdbx_description
1 polymer ?
#
loop_
_entity_poly.entity_id
_entity_poly.type
_entity_poly.pdbx_seq_one_letter_code
_entity_poly.pdbx_strand_id
1 'polypeptide(L)'
;DRLPRAPARSLIVKCVSSLDMAEAEWDGLVRLREAGAVVPELIGFVKTDSGGRSGALLFLSMVSGGRGSVRLESLIQIYSTRGESYGYSRDNYIGSLHQRNRRYATFEEFWAQDRIFPQLNMAISAGLLTQKDLENARRVLDIASGWELSQPGPRLIHGDLWNGNLLIDSDMNPVLIDPSVSYSHPEQDLAMLELFGSPLSSSDLDLLARETGLPAGRIERRDFFQLYPLLVHVNLFGASYVSQARRAIGRYL
;
A
#
# COMPACT_ATOMS: atom_id res chain seq x y z
N ASP A 1 19.80 -34.90 32.02
CA ASP A 1 18.59 -34.13 31.72
C ASP A 1 18.84 -33.30 30.43
N ARG A 2 18.27 -33.75 29.33
CA ARG A 2 18.30 -32.94 28.09
C ARG A 2 17.15 -31.93 28.20
N LEU A 3 17.48 -30.66 28.26
CA LEU A 3 16.51 -29.57 28.12
C LEU A 3 15.68 -29.84 26.83
N PRO A 4 14.34 -29.68 26.87
CA PRO A 4 13.53 -29.80 25.68
C PRO A 4 14.02 -28.76 24.66
N ARG A 5 14.41 -29.23 23.47
CA ARG A 5 14.74 -28.32 22.37
C ARG A 5 13.47 -27.57 22.01
N ALA A 6 13.47 -26.25 22.17
CA ALA A 6 12.43 -25.42 21.58
C ALA A 6 12.32 -25.75 20.08
N PRO A 7 11.13 -25.83 19.52
CA PRO A 7 10.96 -26.06 18.08
C PRO A 7 11.77 -25.00 17.32
N ALA A 8 12.56 -25.42 16.34
CA ALA A 8 13.32 -24.51 15.50
C ALA A 8 12.34 -23.58 14.78
N ARG A 9 12.32 -22.32 15.14
CA ARG A 9 11.54 -21.30 14.44
C ARG A 9 12.30 -20.90 13.19
N SER A 10 11.68 -21.01 12.03
CA SER A 10 12.27 -20.51 10.78
C SER A 10 12.23 -18.99 10.78
N LEU A 11 13.34 -18.39 10.35
CA LEU A 11 13.59 -16.95 10.36
C LEU A 11 13.79 -16.45 8.94
N ILE A 12 13.18 -15.33 8.60
CA ILE A 12 13.46 -14.56 7.39
C ILE A 12 14.40 -13.42 7.76
N VAL A 13 15.50 -13.31 7.00
CA VAL A 13 16.42 -12.15 7.09
C VAL A 13 16.27 -11.36 5.81
N LYS A 14 15.69 -10.17 5.91
CA LYS A 14 15.56 -9.22 4.81
C LYS A 14 16.71 -8.22 4.87
N CYS A 15 17.52 -8.18 3.80
CA CYS A 15 18.61 -7.22 3.65
C CYS A 15 18.08 -5.99 2.90
N VAL A 16 18.10 -4.83 3.53
CA VAL A 16 17.67 -3.57 2.92
C VAL A 16 18.88 -2.65 2.78
N SER A 17 19.19 -2.24 1.55
CA SER A 17 20.41 -1.47 1.22
C SER A 17 20.35 0.01 1.61
N SER A 18 19.18 0.51 2.02
CA SER A 18 18.96 1.88 2.51
C SER A 18 18.42 1.81 3.93
N LEU A 19 19.09 2.51 4.86
CA LEU A 19 18.64 2.58 6.25
C LEU A 19 17.27 3.23 6.37
N ASP A 20 17.03 4.33 5.63
CA ASP A 20 15.73 5.02 5.64
C ASP A 20 14.59 4.13 5.15
N MET A 21 14.82 3.32 4.09
CA MET A 21 13.82 2.36 3.61
C MET A 21 13.53 1.28 4.66
N ALA A 22 14.58 0.75 5.30
CA ALA A 22 14.42 -0.26 6.33
C ALA A 22 13.68 0.27 7.56
N GLU A 23 14.00 1.49 8.00
CA GLU A 23 13.30 2.16 9.10
C GLU A 23 11.83 2.47 8.75
N ALA A 24 11.55 2.86 7.51
CA ALA A 24 10.19 3.11 7.04
C ALA A 24 9.35 1.84 6.98
N GLU A 25 9.92 0.73 6.49
CA GLU A 25 9.25 -0.57 6.46
C GLU A 25 8.97 -1.09 7.88
N TRP A 26 9.98 -1.03 8.77
CA TRP A 26 9.82 -1.42 10.16
C TRP A 26 8.73 -0.62 10.87
N ASP A 27 8.74 0.70 10.73
CA ASP A 27 7.72 1.60 11.26
C ASP A 27 6.32 1.23 10.74
N GLY A 28 6.20 0.98 9.44
CA GLY A 28 4.94 0.55 8.82
C GLY A 28 4.40 -0.75 9.40
N LEU A 29 5.26 -1.77 9.56
CA LEU A 29 4.88 -3.06 10.17
C LEU A 29 4.46 -2.89 11.64
N VAL A 30 5.18 -2.08 12.41
CA VAL A 30 4.81 -1.75 13.79
C VAL A 30 3.44 -1.08 13.82
N ARG A 31 3.21 -0.08 12.97
CA ARG A 31 1.96 0.67 12.91
C ARG A 31 0.76 -0.20 12.52
N LEU A 32 0.93 -1.09 11.54
CA LEU A 32 -0.10 -2.04 11.14
C LEU A 32 -0.44 -3.00 12.29
N ARG A 33 0.56 -3.54 12.97
CA ARG A 33 0.38 -4.43 14.14
C ARG A 33 -0.37 -3.73 15.27
N GLU A 34 -0.02 -2.50 15.59
CA GLU A 34 -0.72 -1.70 16.62
C GLU A 34 -2.18 -1.44 16.27
N ALA A 35 -2.51 -1.38 14.97
CA ALA A 35 -3.88 -1.25 14.48
C ALA A 35 -4.63 -2.60 14.38
N GLY A 36 -4.03 -3.70 14.82
CA GLY A 36 -4.65 -5.03 14.83
C GLY A 36 -4.42 -5.86 13.57
N ALA A 37 -3.56 -5.43 12.65
CA ALA A 37 -3.14 -6.27 11.52
C ALA A 37 -2.29 -7.45 12.00
N VAL A 38 -2.40 -8.57 11.31
CA VAL A 38 -1.44 -9.66 11.43
C VAL A 38 -0.26 -9.34 10.54
N VAL A 39 0.93 -9.26 11.14
CA VAL A 39 2.21 -9.07 10.44
C VAL A 39 3.19 -10.15 10.94
N PRO A 40 4.29 -10.45 10.23
CA PRO A 40 5.32 -11.33 10.76
C PRO A 40 5.82 -10.84 12.13
N GLU A 41 6.18 -11.75 13.03
CA GLU A 41 6.80 -11.37 14.31
C GLU A 41 8.08 -10.57 14.03
N LEU A 42 8.15 -9.35 14.56
CA LEU A 42 9.29 -8.46 14.42
C LEU A 42 10.34 -8.86 15.47
N ILE A 43 11.34 -9.64 15.05
CA ILE A 43 12.32 -10.28 15.97
C ILE A 43 13.51 -9.36 16.23
N GLY A 44 13.96 -8.62 15.19
CA GLY A 44 15.10 -7.73 15.35
C GLY A 44 15.31 -6.80 14.16
N PHE A 45 15.99 -5.70 14.44
CA PHE A 45 16.43 -4.70 13.47
C PHE A 45 17.90 -4.38 13.74
N VAL A 46 18.78 -4.65 12.79
CA VAL A 46 20.22 -4.42 12.92
C VAL A 46 20.69 -3.48 11.81
N LYS A 47 21.16 -2.30 12.20
CA LYS A 47 21.80 -1.36 11.26
C LYS A 47 23.12 -1.93 10.77
N THR A 48 23.37 -1.77 9.47
CA THR A 48 24.62 -2.18 8.83
C THR A 48 25.30 -0.97 8.22
N ASP A 49 26.62 -0.92 8.31
CA ASP A 49 27.45 0.06 7.61
C ASP A 49 28.61 -0.69 6.95
N SER A 50 28.71 -0.55 5.64
CA SER A 50 29.78 -1.17 4.85
C SER A 50 30.19 -0.23 3.73
N GLY A 51 31.44 0.26 3.80
CA GLY A 51 32.02 1.10 2.75
C GLY A 51 31.29 2.43 2.52
N GLY A 52 30.74 3.04 3.59
CA GLY A 52 30.00 4.31 3.52
C GLY A 52 28.55 4.17 3.02
N ARG A 53 28.03 2.94 2.95
CA ARG A 53 26.63 2.66 2.64
C ARG A 53 25.95 2.10 3.88
N SER A 54 24.95 2.82 4.41
CA SER A 54 24.14 2.38 5.54
C SER A 54 22.88 1.69 5.06
N GLY A 55 22.65 0.49 5.60
CA GLY A 55 21.46 -0.31 5.38
C GLY A 55 20.98 -0.96 6.68
N ALA A 56 20.13 -1.97 6.59
CA ALA A 56 19.74 -2.76 7.75
C ALA A 56 19.42 -4.22 7.39
N LEU A 57 19.44 -5.07 8.41
CA LEU A 57 18.89 -6.41 8.41
C LEU A 57 17.63 -6.43 9.26
N LEU A 58 16.51 -6.82 8.67
CA LEU A 58 15.25 -7.06 9.37
C LEU A 58 15.13 -8.56 9.61
N PHE A 59 14.90 -8.96 10.86
CA PHE A 59 14.69 -10.34 11.27
C PHE A 59 13.20 -10.53 11.57
N LEU A 60 12.55 -11.35 10.75
CA LEU A 60 11.11 -11.57 10.77
C LEU A 60 10.81 -13.06 10.92
N SER A 61 9.71 -13.43 11.58
CA SER A 61 9.27 -14.82 11.56
C SER A 61 8.84 -15.24 10.15
N MET A 62 9.10 -16.49 9.81
CA MET A 62 8.55 -17.08 8.58
C MET A 62 7.05 -17.32 8.76
N VAL A 63 6.26 -16.97 7.75
CA VAL A 63 4.82 -17.22 7.69
C VAL A 63 4.58 -18.59 7.05
N SER A 64 3.88 -19.46 7.76
CA SER A 64 3.48 -20.78 7.24
C SER A 64 2.18 -20.62 6.47
N GLY A 65 2.17 -20.97 5.18
CA GLY A 65 1.00 -20.81 4.31
C GLY A 65 -0.18 -21.71 4.70
N GLY A 66 -1.39 -21.14 4.65
CA GLY A 66 -2.66 -21.82 4.79
C GLY A 66 -3.42 -21.95 3.47
N ARG A 67 -4.49 -22.74 3.47
CA ARG A 67 -5.41 -22.88 2.34
C ARG A 67 -6.84 -22.90 2.84
N GLY A 68 -7.68 -21.99 2.38
CA GLY A 68 -9.09 -21.86 2.78
C GLY A 68 -9.62 -20.46 2.58
N SER A 69 -10.79 -20.19 3.16
CA SER A 69 -11.38 -18.84 3.16
C SER A 69 -10.60 -17.93 4.08
N VAL A 70 -10.20 -16.78 3.59
CA VAL A 70 -9.40 -15.79 4.31
C VAL A 70 -10.28 -15.09 5.35
N ARG A 71 -9.75 -14.89 6.53
CA ARG A 71 -10.38 -14.12 7.61
C ARG A 71 -10.16 -12.62 7.36
N LEU A 72 -11.20 -11.81 7.52
CA LEU A 72 -11.13 -10.40 7.15
C LEU A 72 -11.00 -9.45 8.35
N GLU A 73 -11.10 -9.98 9.57
CA GLU A 73 -11.18 -9.18 10.80
C GLU A 73 -10.01 -8.20 10.96
N SER A 74 -8.80 -8.64 10.67
CA SER A 74 -7.60 -7.79 10.79
C SER A 74 -7.58 -6.66 9.74
N LEU A 75 -8.05 -6.91 8.52
CA LEU A 75 -8.21 -5.87 7.50
C LEU A 75 -9.31 -4.88 7.87
N ILE A 76 -10.42 -5.36 8.43
CA ILE A 76 -11.48 -4.48 8.96
C ILE A 76 -10.93 -3.58 10.05
N GLN A 77 -10.08 -4.10 10.94
CA GLN A 77 -9.49 -3.31 12.04
C GLN A 77 -8.59 -2.18 11.52
N ILE A 78 -7.69 -2.46 10.58
CA ILE A 78 -6.82 -1.41 10.02
C ILE A 78 -7.64 -0.34 9.28
N TYR A 79 -8.61 -0.74 8.46
CA TYR A 79 -9.47 0.21 7.74
C TYR A 79 -10.48 0.92 8.65
N SER A 80 -10.66 0.46 9.89
CA SER A 80 -11.43 1.15 10.93
C SER A 80 -10.57 2.11 11.76
N THR A 81 -9.24 2.00 11.70
CA THR A 81 -8.30 2.86 12.42
C THR A 81 -8.24 4.25 11.78
N ARG A 82 -8.74 5.25 12.50
CA ARG A 82 -8.82 6.65 12.00
C ARG A 82 -7.54 7.44 12.25
N GLY A 83 -7.21 8.32 11.32
CA GLY A 83 -6.22 9.38 11.46
C GLY A 83 -6.85 10.74 11.68
N GLU A 84 -6.06 11.72 12.11
CA GLU A 84 -6.46 13.13 12.23
C GLU A 84 -6.42 13.87 10.89
N SER A 85 -5.59 13.40 9.96
CA SER A 85 -5.37 13.97 8.62
C SER A 85 -4.96 12.88 7.64
N TYR A 86 -5.12 13.14 6.36
CA TYR A 86 -4.52 12.35 5.30
C TYR A 86 -3.00 12.53 5.29
N GLY A 87 -2.25 11.51 4.88
CA GLY A 87 -0.78 11.48 4.93
C GLY A 87 -0.25 10.59 6.06
N TYR A 88 0.97 10.84 6.52
CA TYR A 88 1.58 10.07 7.61
C TYR A 88 2.56 10.93 8.41
N SER A 89 3.07 10.41 9.53
CA SER A 89 4.01 11.12 10.39
C SER A 89 5.41 11.27 9.78
N ARG A 90 5.74 10.43 8.81
CA ARG A 90 7.00 10.43 8.06
C ARG A 90 6.78 10.07 6.61
N ASP A 91 7.71 10.45 5.74
CA ASP A 91 7.81 9.92 4.40
C ASP A 91 8.24 8.45 4.43
N ASN A 92 7.88 7.69 3.40
CA ASN A 92 8.26 6.30 3.25
C ASN A 92 8.54 5.97 1.77
N TYR A 93 8.35 4.71 1.38
CA TYR A 93 8.70 4.27 0.03
C TYR A 93 7.57 3.40 -0.55
N ILE A 94 7.40 3.47 -1.87
CA ILE A 94 6.60 2.56 -2.68
C ILE A 94 7.54 1.85 -3.66
N GLY A 95 7.81 0.57 -3.44
CA GLY A 95 8.96 -0.07 -4.07
C GLY A 95 10.26 0.67 -3.71
N SER A 96 11.02 1.11 -4.71
CA SER A 96 12.24 1.93 -4.50
C SER A 96 12.00 3.44 -4.60
N LEU A 97 10.77 3.89 -4.86
CA LEU A 97 10.44 5.30 -5.03
C LEU A 97 10.10 5.95 -3.69
N HIS A 98 10.68 7.12 -3.43
CA HIS A 98 10.34 7.93 -2.27
C HIS A 98 8.87 8.38 -2.34
N GLN A 99 8.12 8.16 -1.26
CA GLN A 99 6.71 8.50 -1.13
C GLN A 99 6.52 9.55 -0.04
N ARG A 100 6.12 10.76 -0.46
CA ARG A 100 5.79 11.84 0.47
C ARG A 100 4.47 11.57 1.17
N ASN A 101 4.40 12.00 2.42
CA ASN A 101 3.23 11.80 3.28
C ASN A 101 2.90 13.05 4.09
N ARG A 102 2.91 14.22 3.44
CA ARG A 102 2.51 15.47 4.08
C ARG A 102 1.07 15.37 4.57
N ARG A 103 0.72 16.18 5.56
CA ARG A 103 -0.61 16.19 6.16
C ARG A 103 -1.56 17.08 5.36
N TYR A 104 -2.75 16.54 5.06
CA TYR A 104 -3.81 17.23 4.33
C TYR A 104 -5.15 17.06 5.05
N ALA A 105 -6.01 18.06 4.90
CA ALA A 105 -7.37 18.02 5.45
C ALA A 105 -8.30 17.16 4.61
N THR A 106 -8.06 17.06 3.29
CA THR A 106 -8.91 16.35 2.34
C THR A 106 -8.14 15.23 1.63
N PHE A 107 -8.86 14.17 1.26
CA PHE A 107 -8.30 13.09 0.46
C PHE A 107 -7.88 13.58 -0.92
N GLU A 108 -8.70 14.43 -1.53
CA GLU A 108 -8.51 14.95 -2.88
C GLU A 108 -7.17 15.69 -3.02
N GLU A 109 -6.85 16.55 -2.02
CA GLU A 109 -5.55 17.25 -1.99
C GLU A 109 -4.39 16.27 -1.79
N PHE A 110 -4.49 15.37 -0.82
CA PHE A 110 -3.47 14.35 -0.56
C PHE A 110 -3.21 13.50 -1.80
N TRP A 111 -4.27 13.00 -2.43
CA TRP A 111 -4.19 12.15 -3.61
C TRP A 111 -3.53 12.85 -4.78
N ALA A 112 -3.94 14.07 -5.07
CA ALA A 112 -3.37 14.86 -6.15
C ALA A 112 -1.90 15.22 -5.89
N GLN A 113 -1.57 15.77 -4.71
CA GLN A 113 -0.28 16.40 -4.44
C GLN A 113 0.82 15.43 -4.03
N ASP A 114 0.49 14.34 -3.32
CA ASP A 114 1.48 13.40 -2.81
C ASP A 114 1.41 12.01 -3.48
N ARG A 115 0.39 11.75 -4.31
CA ARG A 115 0.27 10.48 -5.05
C ARG A 115 0.35 10.69 -6.56
N ILE A 116 -0.56 11.41 -7.16
CA ILE A 116 -0.70 11.45 -8.63
C ILE A 116 0.34 12.35 -9.30
N PHE A 117 0.44 13.63 -8.91
CA PHE A 117 1.34 14.57 -9.58
C PHE A 117 2.82 14.23 -9.46
N PRO A 118 3.35 13.74 -8.32
CA PRO A 118 4.75 13.33 -8.26
C PRO A 118 5.09 12.23 -9.26
N GLN A 119 4.23 11.22 -9.38
CA GLN A 119 4.43 10.11 -10.30
C GLN A 119 4.30 10.53 -11.77
N LEU A 120 3.30 11.35 -12.10
CA LEU A 120 3.14 11.91 -13.45
C LEU A 120 4.35 12.75 -13.86
N ASN A 121 4.80 13.65 -13.01
CA ASN A 121 5.95 14.52 -13.31
C ASN A 121 7.24 13.71 -13.51
N MET A 122 7.44 12.67 -12.70
CA MET A 122 8.58 11.75 -12.86
C MET A 122 8.50 11.02 -14.22
N ALA A 123 7.36 10.46 -14.57
CA ALA A 123 7.16 9.76 -15.83
C ALA A 123 7.29 10.69 -17.06
N ILE A 124 6.82 11.95 -16.95
CA ILE A 124 6.99 12.96 -18.01
C ILE A 124 8.47 13.33 -18.16
N SER A 125 9.17 13.55 -17.06
CA SER A 125 10.61 13.86 -17.08
C SER A 125 11.43 12.72 -17.67
N ALA A 126 10.98 11.47 -17.51
CA ALA A 126 11.59 10.29 -18.13
C ALA A 126 11.13 10.06 -19.59
N GLY A 127 10.28 10.92 -20.17
CA GLY A 127 9.74 10.78 -21.52
C GLY A 127 8.76 9.64 -21.74
N LEU A 128 8.23 9.03 -20.65
CA LEU A 128 7.28 7.93 -20.69
C LEU A 128 5.84 8.42 -20.86
N LEU A 129 5.50 9.54 -20.24
CA LEU A 129 4.21 10.21 -20.36
C LEU A 129 4.41 11.63 -20.93
N THR A 130 3.29 12.29 -21.27
CA THR A 130 3.27 13.59 -21.93
C THR A 130 2.50 14.64 -21.12
N GLN A 131 2.61 15.93 -21.49
CA GLN A 131 1.79 17.00 -20.90
C GLN A 131 0.28 16.74 -21.11
N LYS A 132 -0.09 16.06 -22.21
CA LYS A 132 -1.48 15.67 -22.47
C LYS A 132 -1.98 14.65 -21.43
N ASP A 133 -1.11 13.71 -21.01
CA ASP A 133 -1.47 12.75 -19.95
C ASP A 133 -1.69 13.48 -18.60
N LEU A 134 -0.89 14.51 -18.29
CA LEU A 134 -1.08 15.36 -17.11
C LEU A 134 -2.38 16.15 -17.15
N GLU A 135 -2.71 16.79 -18.30
CA GLU A 135 -3.97 17.51 -18.48
C GLU A 135 -5.18 16.57 -18.29
N ASN A 136 -5.12 15.39 -18.88
CA ASN A 136 -6.16 14.38 -18.74
C ASN A 136 -6.31 13.91 -17.28
N ALA A 137 -5.21 13.66 -16.59
CA ALA A 137 -5.26 13.27 -15.17
C ALA A 137 -5.84 14.40 -14.29
N ARG A 138 -5.54 15.68 -14.57
CA ARG A 138 -6.18 16.82 -13.88
C ARG A 138 -7.69 16.81 -14.06
N ARG A 139 -8.18 16.58 -15.28
CA ARG A 139 -9.62 16.48 -15.54
C ARG A 139 -10.27 15.33 -14.76
N VAL A 140 -9.60 14.19 -14.65
CA VAL A 140 -10.07 13.06 -13.83
C VAL A 140 -10.12 13.44 -12.34
N LEU A 141 -9.11 14.13 -11.82
CA LEU A 141 -9.11 14.64 -10.45
C LEU A 141 -10.25 15.65 -10.20
N ASP A 142 -10.51 16.54 -11.16
CA ASP A 142 -11.62 17.49 -11.08
C ASP A 142 -12.98 16.76 -11.05
N ILE A 143 -13.17 15.73 -11.86
CA ILE A 143 -14.39 14.89 -11.83
C ILE A 143 -14.50 14.17 -10.47
N ALA A 144 -13.40 13.59 -9.98
CA ALA A 144 -13.38 12.84 -8.73
C ALA A 144 -13.64 13.73 -7.49
N SER A 145 -13.41 15.04 -7.57
CA SER A 145 -13.72 15.96 -6.48
C SER A 145 -15.22 15.99 -6.13
N GLY A 146 -16.09 15.63 -7.07
CA GLY A 146 -17.53 15.47 -6.86
C GLY A 146 -17.95 14.15 -6.21
N TRP A 147 -17.01 13.23 -5.95
CA TRP A 147 -17.32 11.91 -5.35
C TRP A 147 -17.26 11.90 -3.81
N GLU A 148 -16.95 13.05 -3.19
CA GLU A 148 -16.91 13.22 -1.73
C GLU A 148 -16.02 12.16 -1.03
N LEU A 149 -14.86 11.83 -1.62
CA LEU A 149 -13.96 10.77 -1.13
C LEU A 149 -13.39 11.06 0.26
N SER A 150 -13.47 12.29 0.72
CA SER A 150 -13.09 12.69 2.08
C SER A 150 -14.11 12.27 3.15
N GLN A 151 -15.33 11.87 2.80
CA GLN A 151 -16.43 11.57 3.74
C GLN A 151 -16.10 10.46 4.75
N PRO A 152 -15.46 9.33 4.37
CA PRO A 152 -15.11 8.30 5.35
C PRO A 152 -14.07 8.78 6.37
N GLY A 153 -13.37 9.88 6.07
CA GLY A 153 -12.22 10.39 6.81
C GLY A 153 -10.96 9.54 6.59
N PRO A 154 -9.81 10.03 7.05
CA PRO A 154 -8.54 9.34 6.87
C PRO A 154 -8.51 8.03 7.65
N ARG A 155 -8.18 6.93 6.97
CA ARG A 155 -8.06 5.58 7.51
C ARG A 155 -6.66 5.04 7.28
N LEU A 156 -6.16 4.25 8.23
CA LEU A 156 -4.90 3.55 8.04
C LEU A 156 -5.04 2.55 6.90
N ILE A 157 -4.11 2.59 5.95
CA ILE A 157 -4.01 1.62 4.86
C ILE A 157 -2.61 1.01 4.82
N HIS A 158 -2.50 -0.13 4.17
CA HIS A 158 -1.22 -0.77 3.86
C HIS A 158 -0.41 0.05 2.83
N GLY A 159 -1.10 0.59 1.81
CA GLY A 159 -0.54 1.49 0.80
C GLY A 159 0.16 0.81 -0.39
N ASP A 160 0.54 -0.47 -0.26
CA ASP A 160 1.09 -1.32 -1.33
C ASP A 160 0.51 -2.73 -1.25
N LEU A 161 -0.82 -2.85 -1.14
CA LEU A 161 -1.50 -4.13 -0.89
C LEU A 161 -1.84 -4.85 -2.20
N TRP A 162 -0.89 -5.60 -2.72
CA TRP A 162 -1.09 -6.52 -3.85
C TRP A 162 -0.84 -7.97 -3.41
N ASN A 163 -1.14 -8.93 -4.28
CA ASN A 163 -1.05 -10.36 -3.96
C ASN A 163 0.30 -10.80 -3.36
N GLY A 164 1.42 -10.16 -3.76
CA GLY A 164 2.75 -10.47 -3.22
C GLY A 164 2.98 -10.00 -1.79
N ASN A 165 2.23 -8.99 -1.33
CA ASN A 165 2.36 -8.40 0.00
C ASN A 165 1.27 -8.86 0.98
N LEU A 166 0.39 -9.77 0.56
CA LEU A 166 -0.65 -10.38 1.38
C LEU A 166 -0.44 -11.90 1.40
N LEU A 167 0.13 -12.41 2.48
CA LEU A 167 0.30 -13.85 2.72
C LEU A 167 -0.90 -14.36 3.54
N ILE A 168 -1.13 -15.69 3.49
CA ILE A 168 -2.18 -16.32 4.29
C ILE A 168 -1.50 -17.30 5.24
N ASP A 169 -1.69 -17.13 6.55
CA ASP A 169 -1.13 -18.05 7.55
C ASP A 169 -1.96 -19.34 7.71
N SER A 170 -1.49 -20.26 8.56
CA SER A 170 -2.18 -21.53 8.84
C SER A 170 -3.57 -21.36 9.45
N ASP A 171 -3.84 -20.25 10.10
CA ASP A 171 -5.11 -19.91 10.73
C ASP A 171 -6.04 -19.10 9.82
N MET A 172 -5.66 -18.97 8.53
CA MET A 172 -6.39 -18.24 7.49
C MET A 172 -6.40 -16.71 7.69
N ASN A 173 -5.49 -16.15 8.50
CA ASN A 173 -5.36 -14.71 8.61
C ASN A 173 -4.55 -14.14 7.45
N PRO A 174 -4.93 -12.97 6.92
CA PRO A 174 -4.08 -12.21 6.00
C PRO A 174 -2.90 -11.63 6.79
N VAL A 175 -1.69 -12.02 6.43
CA VAL A 175 -0.44 -11.51 7.01
C VAL A 175 0.15 -10.49 6.06
N LEU A 176 0.32 -9.26 6.52
CA LEU A 176 0.75 -8.12 5.72
C LEU A 176 2.26 -7.94 5.82
N ILE A 177 2.92 -7.75 4.68
CA ILE A 177 4.37 -7.52 4.56
C ILE A 177 4.66 -6.35 3.61
N ASP A 178 5.84 -5.75 3.70
CA ASP A 178 6.33 -4.70 2.79
C ASP A 178 5.39 -3.49 2.67
N PRO A 179 4.94 -2.87 3.78
CA PRO A 179 3.95 -1.80 3.75
C PRO A 179 4.52 -0.45 3.30
N SER A 180 3.66 0.34 2.67
CA SER A 180 3.84 1.78 2.35
C SER A 180 2.78 2.61 3.08
N VAL A 181 2.67 2.47 4.40
CA VAL A 181 1.55 2.96 5.20
C VAL A 181 1.28 4.45 5.02
N SER A 182 0.00 4.80 5.04
CA SER A 182 -0.48 6.18 5.21
C SER A 182 -1.91 6.16 5.74
N TYR A 183 -2.36 7.30 6.23
CA TYR A 183 -3.77 7.55 6.43
C TYR A 183 -4.35 8.06 5.11
N SER A 184 -5.19 7.25 4.49
CA SER A 184 -5.73 7.48 3.16
C SER A 184 -7.16 6.94 3.04
N HIS A 185 -7.62 6.69 1.82
CA HIS A 185 -8.90 6.05 1.53
C HIS A 185 -8.69 4.54 1.34
N PRO A 186 -9.38 3.64 2.06
CA PRO A 186 -9.17 2.19 1.97
C PRO A 186 -9.37 1.59 0.57
N GLU A 187 -10.19 2.22 -0.29
CA GLU A 187 -10.33 1.76 -1.68
C GLU A 187 -9.01 1.76 -2.46
N GLN A 188 -7.98 2.48 -1.99
CA GLN A 188 -6.64 2.41 -2.57
C GLN A 188 -6.07 0.98 -2.46
N ASP A 189 -6.16 0.36 -1.28
CA ASP A 189 -5.71 -1.02 -1.08
C ASP A 189 -6.61 -2.02 -1.82
N LEU A 190 -7.95 -1.83 -1.76
CA LEU A 190 -8.88 -2.72 -2.43
C LEU A 190 -8.68 -2.72 -3.95
N ALA A 191 -8.48 -1.55 -4.55
CA ALA A 191 -8.21 -1.41 -5.98
C ALA A 191 -6.85 -2.00 -6.39
N MET A 192 -5.84 -1.92 -5.50
CA MET A 192 -4.52 -2.49 -5.72
C MET A 192 -4.59 -4.03 -5.74
N LEU A 193 -5.34 -4.65 -4.82
CA LEU A 193 -5.59 -6.09 -4.81
C LEU A 193 -6.22 -6.58 -6.12
N GLU A 194 -7.14 -5.82 -6.72
CA GLU A 194 -7.78 -6.19 -7.98
C GLU A 194 -6.86 -6.00 -9.21
N LEU A 195 -5.82 -5.18 -9.10
CA LEU A 195 -4.96 -4.82 -10.24
C LEU A 195 -4.03 -5.98 -10.67
N PHE A 196 -3.44 -6.70 -9.71
CA PHE A 196 -2.45 -7.75 -9.94
C PHE A 196 -2.89 -9.14 -9.45
N GLY A 197 -4.18 -9.31 -9.27
CA GLY A 197 -4.76 -10.51 -8.69
C GLY A 197 -4.78 -10.46 -7.16
N SER A 198 -5.72 -11.18 -6.57
CA SER A 198 -5.96 -11.16 -5.14
C SER A 198 -6.29 -12.57 -4.64
N PRO A 199 -5.85 -12.98 -3.44
CA PRO A 199 -6.37 -14.15 -2.76
C PRO A 199 -7.79 -13.92 -2.21
N LEU A 200 -8.23 -12.64 -2.15
CA LEU A 200 -9.59 -12.24 -1.75
C LEU A 200 -10.50 -12.20 -2.98
N SER A 201 -11.71 -12.72 -2.82
CA SER A 201 -12.74 -12.65 -3.87
C SER A 201 -13.36 -11.24 -3.94
N SER A 202 -14.08 -10.93 -5.03
CA SER A 202 -14.84 -9.68 -5.12
C SER A 202 -15.84 -9.54 -3.98
N SER A 203 -16.46 -10.64 -3.52
CA SER A 203 -17.38 -10.62 -2.38
C SER A 203 -16.69 -10.29 -1.06
N ASP A 204 -15.43 -10.70 -0.87
CA ASP A 204 -14.63 -10.33 0.30
C ASP A 204 -14.31 -8.83 0.29
N LEU A 205 -13.94 -8.29 -0.88
CA LEU A 205 -13.67 -6.85 -1.05
C LEU A 205 -14.93 -6.01 -0.82
N ASP A 206 -16.09 -6.47 -1.29
CA ASP A 206 -17.38 -5.81 -1.05
C ASP A 206 -17.79 -5.89 0.43
N LEU A 207 -17.49 -7.01 1.10
CA LEU A 207 -17.66 -7.14 2.54
C LEU A 207 -16.78 -6.17 3.31
N LEU A 208 -15.49 -6.09 2.98
CA LEU A 208 -14.56 -5.12 3.58
C LEU A 208 -15.06 -3.69 3.43
N ALA A 209 -15.48 -3.31 2.21
CA ALA A 209 -16.01 -1.97 1.95
C ALA A 209 -17.24 -1.66 2.82
N ARG A 210 -18.17 -2.59 2.92
CA ARG A 210 -19.40 -2.43 3.71
C ARG A 210 -19.12 -2.37 5.21
N GLU A 211 -18.34 -3.31 5.76
CA GLU A 211 -18.04 -3.39 7.20
C GLU A 211 -17.21 -2.19 7.70
N THR A 212 -16.44 -1.56 6.80
CA THR A 212 -15.67 -0.36 7.12
C THR A 212 -16.37 0.95 6.77
N GLY A 213 -17.62 0.87 6.29
CA GLY A 213 -18.46 2.04 6.02
C GLY A 213 -17.98 2.89 4.84
N LEU A 214 -17.41 2.24 3.81
CA LEU A 214 -17.05 2.93 2.58
C LEU A 214 -18.28 3.22 1.74
N PRO A 215 -18.30 4.33 0.97
CA PRO A 215 -19.43 4.68 0.13
C PRO A 215 -19.64 3.64 -0.99
N ALA A 216 -20.88 3.46 -1.41
CA ALA A 216 -21.20 2.64 -2.57
C ALA A 216 -20.48 3.16 -3.83
N GLY A 217 -20.34 2.30 -4.86
CA GLY A 217 -19.69 2.69 -6.11
C GLY A 217 -18.18 2.40 -6.18
N ARG A 218 -17.69 1.46 -5.36
CA ARG A 218 -16.28 1.03 -5.36
C ARG A 218 -15.80 0.58 -6.75
N ILE A 219 -16.63 -0.16 -7.47
CA ILE A 219 -16.28 -0.70 -8.80
C ILE A 219 -16.12 0.43 -9.83
N GLU A 220 -16.97 1.45 -9.75
CA GLU A 220 -16.92 2.63 -10.62
C GLU A 220 -15.68 3.48 -10.37
N ARG A 221 -15.19 3.53 -9.12
CA ARG A 221 -14.00 4.29 -8.72
C ARG A 221 -12.70 3.48 -8.81
N ARG A 222 -12.76 2.19 -9.07
CA ARG A 222 -11.60 1.28 -9.06
C ARG A 222 -10.44 1.79 -9.92
N ASP A 223 -10.70 2.15 -11.17
CA ASP A 223 -9.65 2.57 -12.11
C ASP A 223 -9.00 3.91 -11.67
N PHE A 224 -9.73 4.76 -10.95
CA PHE A 224 -9.19 5.97 -10.32
C PHE A 224 -8.17 5.64 -9.22
N PHE A 225 -8.49 4.71 -8.34
CA PHE A 225 -7.56 4.28 -7.30
C PHE A 225 -6.39 3.45 -7.86
N GLN A 226 -6.59 2.71 -8.95
CA GLN A 226 -5.53 1.99 -9.66
C GLN A 226 -4.55 2.92 -10.39
N LEU A 227 -4.92 4.17 -10.64
CA LEU A 227 -4.05 5.11 -11.35
C LEU A 227 -2.71 5.30 -10.63
N TYR A 228 -2.70 5.43 -9.29
CA TYR A 228 -1.47 5.59 -8.53
C TYR A 228 -0.51 4.40 -8.69
N PRO A 229 -0.87 3.16 -8.37
CA PRO A 229 0.02 2.03 -8.56
C PRO A 229 0.44 1.84 -10.03
N LEU A 230 -0.40 2.13 -11.00
CA LEU A 230 -0.03 2.08 -12.42
C LEU A 230 1.04 3.12 -12.76
N LEU A 231 0.94 4.34 -12.25
CA LEU A 231 1.97 5.38 -12.44
C LEU A 231 3.29 5.01 -11.74
N VAL A 232 3.21 4.41 -10.54
CA VAL A 232 4.39 3.84 -9.85
C VAL A 232 5.06 2.80 -10.75
N HIS A 233 4.28 1.88 -11.34
CA HIS A 233 4.80 0.85 -12.23
C HIS A 233 5.39 1.43 -13.54
N VAL A 234 4.80 2.50 -14.08
CA VAL A 234 5.41 3.25 -15.20
C VAL A 234 6.81 3.74 -14.83
N ASN A 235 6.98 4.31 -13.63
CA ASN A 235 8.27 4.83 -13.19
C ASN A 235 9.29 3.76 -12.83
N LEU A 236 8.86 2.61 -12.31
CA LEU A 236 9.73 1.50 -11.93
C LEU A 236 10.10 0.58 -13.11
N PHE A 237 9.15 0.33 -14.01
CA PHE A 237 9.25 -0.72 -15.03
C PHE A 237 9.09 -0.23 -16.46
N GLY A 238 8.89 1.09 -16.66
CA GLY A 238 8.92 1.74 -17.97
C GLY A 238 7.65 1.58 -18.80
N ALA A 239 7.83 1.60 -20.12
CA ALA A 239 6.75 1.75 -21.10
C ALA A 239 5.67 0.67 -21.09
N SER A 240 5.94 -0.51 -20.52
CA SER A 240 4.99 -1.64 -20.47
C SER A 240 3.68 -1.30 -19.74
N TYR A 241 3.72 -0.34 -18.80
CA TYR A 241 2.56 0.09 -18.01
C TYR A 241 1.87 1.35 -18.52
N VAL A 242 2.48 2.08 -19.48
CA VAL A 242 1.92 3.35 -20.02
C VAL A 242 0.52 3.18 -20.59
N SER A 243 0.28 2.10 -21.35
CA SER A 243 -1.03 1.87 -21.94
C SER A 243 -2.13 1.60 -20.89
N GLN A 244 -1.76 0.97 -19.76
CA GLN A 244 -2.69 0.71 -18.66
C GLN A 244 -2.99 2.00 -17.90
N ALA A 245 -1.98 2.82 -17.58
CA ALA A 245 -2.18 4.12 -16.95
C ALA A 245 -3.07 5.03 -17.79
N ARG A 246 -2.84 5.10 -19.12
CA ARG A 246 -3.71 5.86 -20.04
C ARG A 246 -5.14 5.35 -20.11
N ARG A 247 -5.35 4.03 -20.07
CA ARG A 247 -6.71 3.46 -20.00
C ARG A 247 -7.42 3.83 -18.71
N ALA A 248 -6.73 3.77 -17.56
CA ALA A 248 -7.30 4.17 -16.28
C ALA A 248 -7.73 5.65 -16.30
N ILE A 249 -6.90 6.55 -16.84
CA ILE A 249 -7.27 7.96 -17.06
C ILE A 249 -8.46 8.08 -18.02
N GLY A 250 -8.41 7.39 -19.17
CA GLY A 250 -9.44 7.49 -20.21
C GLY A 250 -10.81 6.95 -19.82
N ARG A 251 -10.90 6.17 -18.73
CA ARG A 251 -12.14 5.62 -18.21
C ARG A 251 -13.17 6.70 -17.83
N TYR A 252 -12.70 7.88 -17.46
CA TYR A 252 -13.52 8.97 -16.89
C TYR A 252 -13.60 10.19 -17.81
N LEU A 253 -13.03 10.16 -19.02
CA LEU A 253 -13.01 11.25 -20.01
C LEU A 253 -13.92 10.98 -21.19
#